data_5f57bbb76c830c800498e3f72a185ebc
#
_entry.id   5f57bbb76c830c800498e3f72a185ebc
#
_cell.length_a   1.000
_cell.length_b   1.000
_cell.length_c   1.000
_cell.angle_alpha   90.00
_cell.angle_beta   90.00
_cell.angle_gamma   90.00
#
_symmetry.space_group_name_H-M   'P 1'
#
loop_
_entity.id
_entity.type
_entity.pdbx_description
1 polymer ?
#
loop_
_entity_poly.entity_id
_entity_poly.type
_entity_poly.pdbx_seq_one_letter_code
_entity_poly.pdbx_strand_id
1 'polypeptide(L)'
;VNVLVQQAPIAVPVSHYENFPVASWVGPPALRAAISAIYGFARSADDIADEGDDPPAVRLAGLDRYARMLDRIESSSDARVEPAGPPFEALAEAIRRHSLPIEPFRDLLSAFRQDLTKPRYADIDELFDYCRRSANPIGRLLLHLYGVSAEVELGR
;
A
#
# COMPACT_ATOMS: atom_id res chain seq x y z
N VAL A 1 -18.70 -8.02 43.81
CA VAL A 1 -18.89 -6.89 42.88
C VAL A 1 -17.76 -6.96 41.87
N ASN A 2 -18.04 -7.56 40.70
CA ASN A 2 -17.08 -7.70 39.60
C ASN A 2 -17.15 -6.42 38.75
N VAL A 3 -16.10 -5.62 38.79
CA VAL A 3 -15.92 -4.49 37.89
C VAL A 3 -15.25 -5.01 36.62
N LEU A 4 -16.04 -5.18 35.57
CA LEU A 4 -15.53 -5.40 34.21
C LEU A 4 -14.85 -4.10 33.74
N VAL A 5 -13.52 -4.10 33.72
CA VAL A 5 -12.74 -3.06 33.07
C VAL A 5 -12.90 -3.27 31.56
N GLN A 6 -13.77 -2.48 30.97
CA GLN A 6 -13.91 -2.34 29.53
C GLN A 6 -12.64 -1.67 29.00
N GLN A 7 -11.75 -2.45 28.37
CA GLN A 7 -10.62 -1.88 27.64
C GLN A 7 -11.15 -1.16 26.42
N ALA A 8 -11.01 0.16 26.43
CA ALA A 8 -11.24 0.99 25.26
C ALA A 8 -10.25 0.58 24.13
N PRO A 9 -10.67 0.59 22.87
CA PRO A 9 -9.77 0.32 21.78
C PRO A 9 -8.63 1.35 21.79
N ILE A 10 -7.40 0.87 21.70
CA ILE A 10 -6.20 1.71 21.61
C ILE A 10 -6.33 2.47 20.29
N ALA A 11 -6.68 3.73 20.35
CA ALA A 11 -6.57 4.64 19.23
C ALA A 11 -5.07 4.83 18.95
N VAL A 12 -4.60 4.26 17.85
CA VAL A 12 -3.25 4.57 17.33
C VAL A 12 -3.27 6.05 16.96
N PRO A 13 -2.40 6.90 17.52
CA PRO A 13 -2.36 8.30 17.14
C PRO A 13 -1.89 8.38 15.69
N VAL A 14 -2.75 8.85 14.80
CA VAL A 14 -2.37 9.26 13.44
C VAL A 14 -1.62 10.57 13.58
N SER A 15 -0.29 10.53 13.69
CA SER A 15 0.55 11.70 13.96
C SER A 15 1.24 12.26 12.71
N HIS A 16 0.81 11.87 11.52
CA HIS A 16 1.37 12.43 10.29
C HIS A 16 0.29 13.09 9.44
N TYR A 17 0.56 14.35 9.11
CA TYR A 17 -0.25 15.21 8.27
C TYR A 17 -0.17 14.71 6.82
N GLU A 18 -0.96 13.73 6.48
CA GLU A 18 -1.10 13.30 5.10
C GLU A 18 -2.19 14.13 4.40
N ASN A 19 -1.85 14.69 3.25
CA ASN A 19 -2.73 15.51 2.43
C ASN A 19 -3.96 14.77 1.87
N PHE A 20 -4.11 13.49 2.19
CA PHE A 20 -5.28 12.69 1.88
C PHE A 20 -5.87 12.09 3.15
N PRO A 21 -7.07 12.50 3.55
CA PRO A 21 -7.83 11.79 4.57
C PRO A 21 -8.21 10.43 3.97
N VAL A 22 -7.35 9.46 4.20
CA VAL A 22 -7.39 8.11 3.62
C VAL A 22 -8.65 7.34 4.00
N ALA A 23 -9.16 7.56 5.19
CA ALA A 23 -10.49 7.12 5.58
C ALA A 23 -11.52 8.17 5.18
N SER A 24 -11.45 8.61 3.93
CA SER A 24 -12.37 9.63 3.44
C SER A 24 -13.81 9.21 3.71
N TRP A 25 -14.47 9.95 4.59
CA TRP A 25 -15.89 9.85 4.83
C TRP A 25 -16.71 10.08 3.55
N VAL A 26 -16.06 10.59 2.51
CA VAL A 26 -16.62 10.91 1.20
C VAL A 26 -16.71 9.67 0.30
N GLY A 27 -15.88 8.61 0.54
CA GLY A 27 -15.93 7.39 -0.27
C GLY A 27 -17.11 6.47 0.07
N PRO A 28 -17.58 5.66 -0.91
CA PRO A 28 -18.62 4.67 -0.67
C PRO A 28 -18.24 3.75 0.49
N PRO A 29 -19.15 3.51 1.47
CA PRO A 29 -18.86 2.67 2.63
C PRO A 29 -18.33 1.28 2.25
N ALA A 30 -18.79 0.71 1.13
CA ALA A 30 -18.38 -0.60 0.64
C ALA A 30 -16.90 -0.66 0.21
N LEU A 31 -16.28 0.46 -0.14
CA LEU A 31 -14.89 0.53 -0.61
C LEU A 31 -13.90 0.97 0.48
N ARG A 32 -14.37 1.47 1.60
CA ARG A 32 -13.51 2.04 2.65
C ARG A 32 -12.47 1.06 3.16
N ALA A 33 -12.86 -0.19 3.39
CA ALA A 33 -11.93 -1.22 3.86
C ALA A 33 -10.81 -1.50 2.84
N ALA A 34 -11.16 -1.58 1.56
CA ALA A 34 -10.17 -1.78 0.49
C ALA A 34 -9.25 -0.57 0.33
N ILE A 35 -9.79 0.65 0.38
CA ILE A 35 -9.01 1.89 0.34
C ILE A 35 -8.03 1.91 1.52
N SER A 36 -8.49 1.63 2.74
CA SER A 36 -7.63 1.59 3.93
C SER A 36 -6.54 0.53 3.82
N ALA A 37 -6.84 -0.64 3.23
CA ALA A 37 -5.86 -1.70 3.03
C ALA A 37 -4.76 -1.30 2.02
N ILE A 38 -5.13 -0.66 0.91
CA ILE A 38 -4.20 -0.13 -0.09
C ILE A 38 -3.23 0.88 0.56
N TYR A 39 -3.78 1.85 1.26
CA TYR A 39 -2.97 2.87 1.92
C TYR A 39 -2.14 2.31 3.08
N GLY A 40 -2.69 1.39 3.87
CA GLY A 40 -1.95 0.72 4.95
C GLY A 40 -0.72 -0.01 4.43
N PHE A 41 -0.84 -0.70 3.29
CA PHE A 41 0.29 -1.33 2.63
C PHE A 41 1.30 -0.28 2.13
N ALA A 42 0.84 0.73 1.38
CA ALA A 42 1.71 1.74 0.81
C ALA A 42 2.48 2.49 1.92
N ARG A 43 1.78 2.97 2.95
CA ARG A 43 2.39 3.70 4.06
C ARG A 43 3.38 2.85 4.84
N SER A 44 3.03 1.62 5.19
CA SER A 44 3.94 0.76 5.95
C SER A 44 5.18 0.34 5.15
N ALA A 45 5.10 0.27 3.82
CA ALA A 45 6.26 0.04 2.95
C ALA A 45 7.13 1.30 2.81
N ASP A 46 6.51 2.49 2.71
CA ASP A 46 7.14 3.80 2.71
C ASP A 46 7.92 4.04 4.00
N ASP A 47 7.30 3.77 5.16
CA ASP A 47 7.95 3.89 6.47
C ASP A 47 9.22 3.02 6.59
N ILE A 48 9.25 1.84 5.96
CA ILE A 48 10.46 1.02 5.88
C ILE A 48 11.58 1.72 5.10
N ALA A 49 11.22 2.44 4.03
CA ALA A 49 12.20 3.16 3.22
C ALA A 49 12.67 4.47 3.88
N ASP A 50 11.76 5.20 4.53
CA ASP A 50 12.01 6.59 4.94
C ASP A 50 12.27 6.76 6.44
N GLU A 51 11.72 5.91 7.29
CA GLU A 51 11.76 6.11 8.74
C GLU A 51 12.80 5.23 9.45
N GLY A 52 13.36 5.74 10.55
CA GLY A 52 14.28 5.05 11.44
C GLY A 52 15.75 5.13 11.02
N ASP A 53 16.62 4.57 11.86
CA ASP A 53 18.08 4.60 11.69
C ASP A 53 18.66 3.29 11.15
N ASP A 54 17.80 2.38 10.66
CA ASP A 54 18.25 1.10 10.14
C ASP A 54 19.13 1.25 8.88
N PRO A 55 20.18 0.46 8.75
CA PRO A 55 21.01 0.47 7.55
C PRO A 55 20.20 0.15 6.28
N PRO A 56 20.56 0.71 5.11
CA PRO A 56 19.86 0.46 3.85
C PRO A 56 19.65 -1.04 3.52
N ALA A 57 20.60 -1.90 3.89
CA ALA A 57 20.47 -3.34 3.66
C ALA A 57 19.33 -3.98 4.47
N VAL A 58 19.08 -3.51 5.69
CA VAL A 58 17.98 -3.97 6.55
C VAL A 58 16.63 -3.49 5.97
N ARG A 59 16.57 -2.23 5.54
CA ARG A 59 15.39 -1.65 4.90
C ARG A 59 15.05 -2.37 3.58
N LEU A 60 16.06 -2.64 2.75
CA LEU A 60 15.88 -3.43 1.52
C LEU A 60 15.34 -4.83 1.82
N ALA A 61 15.87 -5.51 2.84
CA ALA A 61 15.36 -6.82 3.26
C ALA A 61 13.90 -6.75 3.75
N GLY A 62 13.51 -5.63 4.38
CA GLY A 62 12.12 -5.32 4.73
C GLY A 62 11.23 -5.25 3.50
N LEU A 63 11.59 -4.45 2.50
CA LEU A 63 10.85 -4.34 1.24
C LEU A 63 10.82 -5.66 0.45
N ASP A 64 11.88 -6.49 0.53
CA ASP A 64 11.90 -7.84 -0.04
C ASP A 64 10.86 -8.76 0.60
N ARG A 65 10.65 -8.62 1.91
CA ARG A 65 9.58 -9.34 2.60
C ARG A 65 8.21 -8.95 2.07
N TYR A 66 7.98 -7.65 1.80
CA TYR A 66 6.73 -7.16 1.21
C TYR A 66 6.51 -7.76 -0.20
N ALA A 67 7.56 -7.80 -1.04
CA ALA A 67 7.48 -8.40 -2.37
C ALA A 67 7.12 -9.89 -2.29
N ARG A 68 7.77 -10.66 -1.40
CA ARG A 68 7.42 -12.09 -1.21
C ARG A 68 5.99 -12.30 -0.72
N MET A 69 5.44 -11.36 0.07
CA MET A 69 4.04 -11.44 0.50
C MET A 69 3.08 -11.18 -0.66
N LEU A 70 3.38 -10.23 -1.55
CA LEU A 70 2.59 -10.03 -2.77
C LEU A 70 2.61 -11.28 -3.66
N ASP A 71 3.76 -11.93 -3.81
CA ASP A 71 3.89 -13.17 -4.59
C ASP A 71 3.04 -14.30 -3.99
N ARG A 72 3.00 -14.40 -2.66
CA ARG A 72 2.12 -15.35 -1.96
C ARG A 72 0.65 -15.05 -2.16
N ILE A 73 0.24 -13.79 -2.05
CA ILE A 73 -1.15 -13.38 -2.27
C ILE A 73 -1.58 -13.71 -3.71
N GLU A 74 -0.72 -13.43 -4.70
CA GLU A 74 -1.00 -13.71 -6.11
C GLU A 74 -1.08 -15.21 -6.42
N SER A 75 -0.17 -16.01 -5.85
CA SER A 75 -0.14 -17.46 -6.07
C SER A 75 -1.20 -18.25 -5.28
N SER A 76 -1.78 -17.66 -4.25
CA SER A 76 -2.78 -18.31 -3.42
C SER A 76 -4.16 -18.24 -4.06
N SER A 77 -4.58 -19.34 -4.69
CA SER A 77 -5.99 -19.53 -5.07
C SER A 77 -6.90 -19.81 -3.87
N ASP A 78 -6.34 -20.04 -2.69
CA ASP A 78 -7.05 -20.43 -1.47
C ASP A 78 -7.07 -19.31 -0.43
N ALA A 79 -8.19 -19.19 0.30
CA ALA A 79 -8.47 -18.14 1.28
C ALA A 79 -7.55 -18.13 2.52
N ARG A 80 -6.53 -18.97 2.55
CA ARG A 80 -5.60 -19.16 3.66
C ARG A 80 -4.19 -18.77 3.30
N VAL A 81 -3.99 -17.47 3.00
CA VAL A 81 -2.66 -16.91 3.26
C VAL A 81 -2.48 -16.97 4.77
N GLU A 82 -1.50 -17.74 5.25
CA GLU A 82 -1.14 -17.73 6.67
C GLU A 82 -0.98 -16.26 7.11
N PRO A 83 -1.62 -15.85 8.21
CA PRO A 83 -1.67 -14.47 8.61
C PRO A 83 -0.24 -13.96 8.84
N ALA A 84 0.24 -13.16 7.91
CA ALA A 84 1.52 -12.47 8.04
C ALA A 84 1.39 -11.22 8.91
N GLY A 85 0.23 -11.04 9.54
CA GLY A 85 -0.13 -9.86 10.31
C GLY A 85 -0.46 -8.64 9.43
N PRO A 86 -0.88 -7.53 10.05
CA PRO A 86 -1.11 -6.27 9.34
C PRO A 86 0.18 -5.82 8.63
N PRO A 87 0.10 -5.25 7.43
CA PRO A 87 -1.10 -4.87 6.66
C PRO A 87 -1.59 -5.95 5.66
N PHE A 88 -0.96 -7.13 5.62
CA PHE A 88 -1.13 -8.09 4.52
C PHE A 88 -2.47 -8.83 4.52
N GLU A 89 -3.06 -9.07 5.69
CA GLU A 89 -4.37 -9.74 5.78
C GLU A 89 -5.46 -8.88 5.14
N ALA A 90 -5.50 -7.59 5.50
CA ALA A 90 -6.46 -6.65 4.95
C ALA A 90 -6.24 -6.45 3.44
N LEU A 91 -4.98 -6.42 3.00
CA LEU A 91 -4.62 -6.29 1.59
C LEU A 91 -5.04 -7.54 0.80
N ALA A 92 -4.76 -8.74 1.28
CA ALA A 92 -5.15 -9.99 0.62
C ALA A 92 -6.67 -10.07 0.44
N GLU A 93 -7.43 -9.69 1.47
CA GLU A 93 -8.89 -9.61 1.38
C GLU A 93 -9.36 -8.58 0.34
N ALA A 94 -8.75 -7.39 0.33
CA ALA A 94 -9.09 -6.34 -0.64
C ALA A 94 -8.79 -6.78 -2.08
N ILE A 95 -7.61 -7.38 -2.32
CA ILE A 95 -7.21 -7.92 -3.64
C ILE A 95 -8.20 -8.96 -4.12
N ARG A 96 -8.53 -9.94 -3.27
CA ARG A 96 -9.43 -11.02 -3.64
C ARG A 96 -10.85 -10.51 -3.90
N ARG A 97 -11.38 -9.68 -3.01
CA ARG A 97 -12.76 -9.18 -3.09
C ARG A 97 -13.02 -8.26 -4.26
N HIS A 98 -12.04 -7.46 -4.62
CA HIS A 98 -12.16 -6.42 -5.65
C HIS A 98 -11.33 -6.73 -6.90
N SER A 99 -10.69 -7.91 -6.98
CA SER A 99 -9.81 -8.31 -8.09
C SER A 99 -8.75 -7.25 -8.40
N LEU A 100 -8.14 -6.68 -7.34
CA LEU A 100 -7.14 -5.63 -7.53
C LEU A 100 -5.91 -6.18 -8.25
N PRO A 101 -5.35 -5.46 -9.22
CA PRO A 101 -4.11 -5.85 -9.88
C PRO A 101 -2.92 -5.75 -8.90
N ILE A 102 -1.97 -6.68 -9.01
CA ILE A 102 -0.77 -6.75 -8.15
C ILE A 102 0.32 -5.77 -8.59
N GLU A 103 0.43 -5.50 -9.89
CA GLU A 103 1.48 -4.67 -10.48
C GLU A 103 1.63 -3.30 -9.82
N PRO A 104 0.54 -2.55 -9.52
CA PRO A 104 0.69 -1.26 -8.84
C PRO A 104 1.37 -1.35 -7.48
N PHE A 105 1.17 -2.43 -6.73
CA PHE A 105 1.86 -2.64 -5.45
C PHE A 105 3.35 -2.94 -5.65
N ARG A 106 3.70 -3.70 -6.71
CA ARG A 106 5.10 -3.94 -7.10
C ARG A 106 5.79 -2.68 -7.57
N ASP A 107 5.08 -1.82 -8.32
CA ASP A 107 5.58 -0.52 -8.76
C ASP A 107 5.98 0.34 -7.55
N LEU A 108 5.11 0.43 -6.52
CA LEU A 108 5.42 1.14 -5.27
C LEU A 108 6.68 0.61 -4.59
N LEU A 109 6.79 -0.71 -4.40
CA LEU A 109 7.98 -1.31 -3.78
C LEU A 109 9.26 -1.04 -4.60
N SER A 110 9.15 -1.01 -5.92
CA SER A 110 10.27 -0.66 -6.81
C SER A 110 10.71 0.79 -6.62
N ALA A 111 9.77 1.73 -6.48
CA ALA A 111 10.06 3.13 -6.20
C ALA A 111 10.75 3.29 -4.83
N PHE A 112 10.19 2.71 -3.77
CA PHE A 112 10.76 2.79 -2.42
C PHE A 112 12.15 2.15 -2.30
N ARG A 113 12.43 1.08 -3.06
CA ARG A 113 13.79 0.55 -3.18
C ARG A 113 14.75 1.51 -3.86
N GLN A 114 14.26 2.25 -4.85
CA GLN A 114 15.06 3.25 -5.54
C GLN A 114 15.44 4.39 -4.59
N ASP A 115 14.53 4.82 -3.71
CA ASP A 115 14.80 5.86 -2.71
C ASP A 115 15.96 5.50 -1.77
N LEU A 116 16.10 4.21 -1.42
CA LEU A 116 17.21 3.72 -0.61
C LEU A 116 18.56 3.67 -1.33
N THR A 117 18.56 3.62 -2.66
CA THR A 117 19.77 3.33 -3.45
C THR A 117 20.19 4.48 -4.36
N LYS A 118 19.28 5.41 -4.65
CA LYS A 118 19.49 6.44 -5.66
C LYS A 118 19.11 7.84 -5.17
N PRO A 119 20.08 8.64 -4.73
CA PRO A 119 19.82 9.95 -4.14
C PRO A 119 19.51 11.06 -5.16
N ARG A 120 19.70 10.81 -6.47
CA ARG A 120 19.51 11.81 -7.53
C ARG A 120 19.08 11.17 -8.84
N TYR A 121 18.30 11.91 -9.63
CA TYR A 121 17.88 11.54 -10.97
C TYR A 121 18.86 12.15 -11.99
N ALA A 122 19.17 11.39 -13.05
CA ALA A 122 20.08 11.83 -14.10
C ALA A 122 19.43 12.89 -15.00
N ASP A 123 18.14 12.72 -15.27
CA ASP A 123 17.35 13.59 -16.15
C ASP A 123 15.85 13.55 -15.76
N ILE A 124 15.06 14.30 -16.52
CA ILE A 124 13.62 14.45 -16.30
C ILE A 124 12.86 13.17 -16.64
N ASP A 125 13.32 12.37 -17.60
CA ASP A 125 12.65 11.14 -18.01
C ASP A 125 12.77 10.09 -16.91
N GLU A 126 13.92 10.03 -16.26
CA GLU A 126 14.12 9.17 -15.10
C GLU A 126 13.25 9.59 -13.90
N LEU A 127 13.11 10.90 -13.66
CA LEU A 127 12.19 11.41 -12.65
C LEU A 127 10.75 11.05 -12.96
N PHE A 128 10.32 11.17 -14.22
CA PHE A 128 8.97 10.76 -14.63
C PHE A 128 8.74 9.26 -14.50
N ASP A 129 9.75 8.42 -14.77
CA ASP A 129 9.65 7.00 -14.54
C ASP A 129 9.46 6.67 -13.07
N TYR A 130 10.22 7.34 -12.19
CA TYR A 130 10.02 7.22 -10.74
C TYR A 130 8.61 7.66 -10.33
N CYS A 131 8.11 8.81 -10.77
CA CYS A 131 6.77 9.30 -10.46
C CYS A 131 5.68 8.32 -10.90
N ARG A 132 5.84 7.67 -12.06
CA ARG A 132 4.91 6.63 -12.52
C ARG A 132 4.82 5.44 -11.57
N ARG A 133 5.90 5.11 -10.86
CA ARG A 133 5.96 3.98 -9.92
C ARG A 133 5.66 4.37 -8.48
N SER A 134 5.84 5.63 -8.09
CA SER A 134 5.60 6.11 -6.72
C SER A 134 4.21 6.72 -6.52
N ALA A 135 3.71 7.51 -7.46
CA ALA A 135 2.45 8.26 -7.30
C ALA A 135 1.27 7.61 -8.05
N ASN A 136 1.46 7.22 -9.31
CA ASN A 136 0.36 6.71 -10.14
C ASN A 136 -0.27 5.39 -9.65
N PRO A 137 0.45 4.46 -8.99
CA PRO A 137 -0.12 3.19 -8.58
C PRO A 137 -1.36 3.32 -7.69
N ILE A 138 -1.33 4.24 -6.74
CA ILE A 138 -2.48 4.49 -5.85
C ILE A 138 -3.69 4.97 -6.65
N GLY A 139 -3.48 5.92 -7.59
CA GLY A 139 -4.54 6.39 -8.48
C GLY A 139 -5.14 5.25 -9.31
N ARG A 140 -4.31 4.39 -9.90
CA ARG A 140 -4.75 3.22 -10.70
C ARG A 140 -5.58 2.24 -9.86
N LEU A 141 -5.17 1.94 -8.63
CA LEU A 141 -5.92 1.08 -7.71
C LEU A 141 -7.27 1.68 -7.33
N LEU A 142 -7.31 2.98 -7.04
CA LEU A 142 -8.57 3.66 -6.74
C LEU A 142 -9.50 3.68 -7.97
N LEU A 143 -9.02 4.01 -9.16
CA LEU A 143 -9.82 3.95 -10.39
C LEU A 143 -10.39 2.56 -10.60
N HIS A 144 -9.59 1.50 -10.40
CA HIS A 144 -10.05 0.12 -10.47
C HIS A 144 -11.19 -0.16 -9.47
N LEU A 145 -11.05 0.28 -8.21
CA LEU A 145 -12.09 0.14 -7.18
C LEU A 145 -13.40 0.83 -7.55
N TYR A 146 -13.32 1.97 -8.24
CA TYR A 146 -14.49 2.71 -8.71
C TYR A 146 -15.05 2.21 -10.05
N GLY A 147 -14.47 1.12 -10.61
CA GLY A 147 -14.92 0.55 -11.88
C GLY A 147 -14.59 1.41 -13.11
N VAL A 148 -13.62 2.32 -12.98
CA VAL A 148 -13.12 3.15 -14.07
C VAL A 148 -11.96 2.40 -14.72
N SER A 149 -12.13 1.94 -15.97
CA SER A 149 -11.03 1.33 -16.71
C SER A 149 -10.12 2.41 -17.28
N ALA A 150 -8.81 2.26 -17.11
CA ALA A 150 -7.79 3.21 -17.59
C ALA A 150 -7.81 3.41 -19.12
N GLU A 151 -8.48 2.54 -19.87
CA GLU A 151 -8.64 2.65 -21.32
C GLU A 151 -9.55 3.81 -21.75
N VAL A 152 -10.40 4.32 -20.86
CA VAL A 152 -11.35 5.39 -21.18
C VAL A 152 -10.72 6.77 -21.16
N GLU A 153 -9.61 6.98 -20.47
CA GLU A 153 -9.00 8.31 -20.32
C GLU A 153 -7.86 8.63 -21.29
N LEU A 154 -7.27 7.63 -21.95
CA LEU A 154 -6.20 7.86 -22.94
C LEU A 154 -6.71 8.08 -24.37
N GLY A 155 -8.01 8.10 -24.59
CA GLY A 155 -8.67 8.22 -25.88
C GLY A 155 -9.23 9.63 -26.20
N ARG A 156 -8.75 10.70 -25.54
CA ARG A 156 -9.12 12.08 -25.88
C ARG A 156 -7.91 12.97 -26.00
#